data_bb956671f4d09b9c1f1c08de3a7508d1
#
_entry.id   bb956671f4d09b9c1f1c08de3a7508d1
#
_cell.length_a   1.000
_cell.length_b   1.000
_cell.length_c   1.000
_cell.angle_alpha   90.00
_cell.angle_beta   90.00
_cell.angle_gamma   90.00
#
_symmetry.space_group_name_H-M   'P 1'
#
loop_
_entity.id
_entity.type
_entity.pdbx_description
1 polymer ?
#
loop_
_entity_poly.entity_id
_entity_poly.type
_entity_poly.pdbx_seq_one_letter_code
_entity_poly.pdbx_strand_id
1 'polypeptide(L)'
;MDFRLSAEEETLRQAVERFVREELIPLEAEFAGAPDIFEGSRWKSRVKTSTDPEIKRYVGLMEELERKAALAGLWFLDVPTAYGGTQVSNVAMIAATEELEKSAIPFELGNHVSNILYSCAGEQIDKYLWPCIRGEKTSAFGLSEPASGADPSMMQTTAAPDGDFFVINGTKMFPTFADVADFVQLFARLPGTAGREGVTCFLIDTGTPGYRVVRSIATIAGTEPCELVFEDCRVPKSQVLGEVGNGWALNQAWLGARRFQVGIRAHGMS
;
A
#
# COMPACT_ATOMS: atom_id res chain seq x y z
N MET A 1 -0.29 -31.87 9.85
CA MET A 1 0.07 -30.44 9.78
C MET A 1 -0.30 -29.85 11.13
N ASP A 2 0.58 -29.15 11.80
CA ASP A 2 0.30 -28.49 13.09
C ASP A 2 -0.05 -27.01 12.78
N PHE A 3 -1.22 -26.57 13.22
CA PHE A 3 -1.72 -25.20 13.02
C PHE A 3 -1.62 -24.35 14.32
N ARG A 4 -0.99 -24.88 15.36
CA ARG A 4 -0.78 -24.11 16.58
C ARG A 4 0.25 -23.02 16.37
N LEU A 5 -0.01 -21.87 16.95
CA LEU A 5 0.96 -20.78 17.00
C LEU A 5 2.16 -21.18 17.87
N SER A 6 3.34 -20.72 17.53
CA SER A 6 4.50 -20.76 18.42
C SER A 6 4.27 -19.87 19.65
N ALA A 7 5.08 -20.03 20.68
CA ALA A 7 4.97 -19.21 21.88
C ALA A 7 5.17 -17.71 21.60
N GLU A 8 6.05 -17.37 20.64
CA GLU A 8 6.29 -16.00 20.22
C GLU A 8 5.10 -15.42 19.46
N GLU A 9 4.53 -16.19 18.52
CA GLU A 9 3.36 -15.80 17.74
C GLU A 9 2.13 -15.62 18.64
N GLU A 10 1.93 -16.51 19.61
CA GLU A 10 0.85 -16.39 20.59
C GLU A 10 1.03 -15.17 21.50
N THR A 11 2.27 -14.87 21.91
CA THR A 11 2.58 -13.68 22.69
C THR A 11 2.24 -12.40 21.91
N LEU A 12 2.59 -12.34 20.62
CA LEU A 12 2.23 -11.21 19.77
C LEU A 12 0.71 -11.11 19.59
N ARG A 13 0.03 -12.21 19.29
CA ARG A 13 -1.43 -12.24 19.16
C ARG A 13 -2.11 -11.67 20.41
N GLN A 14 -1.70 -12.12 21.61
CA GLN A 14 -2.26 -11.64 22.88
C GLN A 14 -1.94 -10.14 23.13
N ALA A 15 -0.78 -9.66 22.68
CA ALA A 15 -0.43 -8.25 22.79
C ALA A 15 -1.34 -7.39 21.90
N VAL A 16 -1.62 -7.84 20.67
CA VAL A 16 -2.57 -7.15 19.77
C VAL A 16 -4.00 -7.24 20.29
N GLU A 17 -4.46 -8.42 20.76
CA GLU A 17 -5.77 -8.59 21.39
C GLU A 17 -5.98 -7.60 22.55
N ARG A 18 -4.97 -7.45 23.41
CA ARG A 18 -5.00 -6.49 24.51
C ARG A 18 -5.11 -5.06 24.00
N PHE A 19 -4.31 -4.69 23.00
CA PHE A 19 -4.32 -3.36 22.40
C PHE A 19 -5.71 -3.04 21.81
N VAL A 20 -6.29 -3.97 21.07
CA VAL A 20 -7.65 -3.83 20.50
C VAL A 20 -8.68 -3.61 21.62
N ARG A 21 -8.66 -4.45 22.63
CA ARG A 21 -9.64 -4.38 23.74
C ARG A 21 -9.49 -3.11 24.58
N GLU A 22 -8.29 -2.64 24.83
CA GLU A 22 -8.01 -1.54 25.75
C GLU A 22 -7.94 -0.18 25.07
N GLU A 23 -7.57 -0.13 23.79
CA GLU A 23 -7.34 1.12 23.09
C GLU A 23 -8.32 1.37 21.92
N LEU A 24 -8.71 0.35 21.15
CA LEU A 24 -9.57 0.55 19.98
C LEU A 24 -11.05 0.44 20.34
N ILE A 25 -11.52 -0.66 20.92
CA ILE A 25 -12.94 -0.89 21.23
C ILE A 25 -13.57 0.26 22.03
N PRO A 26 -12.92 0.86 23.04
CA PRO A 26 -13.50 1.98 23.78
C PRO A 26 -13.78 3.23 22.94
N LEU A 27 -13.12 3.37 21.78
CA LEU A 27 -13.26 4.52 20.87
C LEU A 27 -14.24 4.27 19.72
N GLU A 28 -14.77 3.05 19.55
CA GLU A 28 -15.65 2.70 18.43
C GLU A 28 -16.91 3.60 18.35
N ALA A 29 -17.54 3.88 19.48
CA ALA A 29 -18.72 4.75 19.52
C ALA A 29 -18.41 6.18 19.04
N GLU A 30 -17.18 6.65 19.28
CA GLU A 30 -16.70 7.95 18.80
C GLU A 30 -16.41 7.91 17.31
N PHE A 31 -15.74 6.86 16.84
CA PHE A 31 -15.41 6.68 15.42
C PHE A 31 -16.63 6.33 14.54
N ALA A 32 -17.74 5.85 15.11
CA ALA A 32 -18.99 5.65 14.37
C ALA A 32 -19.54 6.94 13.73
N GLY A 33 -19.14 8.10 14.24
CA GLY A 33 -19.47 9.41 13.67
C GLY A 33 -18.33 10.05 12.88
N ALA A 34 -17.23 9.33 12.65
CA ALA A 34 -16.09 9.88 11.93
C ALA A 34 -16.42 10.13 10.46
N PRO A 35 -15.88 11.20 9.85
CA PRO A 35 -15.99 11.41 8.41
C PRO A 35 -15.41 10.23 7.61
N ASP A 36 -16.03 9.90 6.47
CA ASP A 36 -15.64 8.79 5.56
C ASP A 36 -14.16 8.86 5.12
N ILE A 37 -13.54 10.03 5.24
CA ILE A 37 -12.11 10.24 4.95
C ILE A 37 -11.20 9.33 5.77
N PHE A 38 -11.65 8.83 6.92
CA PHE A 38 -10.92 7.88 7.77
C PHE A 38 -11.17 6.42 7.38
N GLU A 39 -12.08 6.14 6.45
CA GLU A 39 -12.22 4.80 5.91
C GLU A 39 -10.95 4.37 5.18
N GLY A 40 -10.29 3.35 5.73
CA GLY A 40 -9.07 2.77 5.18
C GLY A 40 -7.78 3.44 5.66
N SER A 41 -6.70 2.72 5.45
CA SER A 41 -5.38 2.93 6.04
C SER A 41 -4.60 4.17 5.56
N ARG A 42 -5.09 4.86 4.56
CA ARG A 42 -4.37 6.01 3.97
C ARG A 42 -5.01 7.36 4.29
N TRP A 43 -5.73 7.42 5.39
CA TRP A 43 -6.34 8.64 5.88
C TRP A 43 -5.33 9.81 5.99
N LYS A 44 -4.07 9.54 6.37
CA LYS A 44 -3.01 10.56 6.48
C LYS A 44 -2.85 11.40 5.21
N SER A 45 -2.86 10.77 4.05
CA SER A 45 -2.72 11.50 2.77
C SER A 45 -3.94 12.35 2.47
N ARG A 46 -5.14 11.88 2.80
CA ARG A 46 -6.39 12.59 2.56
C ARG A 46 -6.57 13.80 3.48
N VAL A 47 -6.11 13.70 4.72
CA VAL A 47 -6.25 14.79 5.72
C VAL A 47 -5.11 15.78 5.72
N LYS A 48 -4.02 15.52 5.00
CA LYS A 48 -2.77 16.31 5.02
C LYS A 48 -2.97 17.81 4.85
N THR A 49 -3.97 18.21 4.08
CA THR A 49 -4.29 19.62 3.82
C THR A 49 -5.57 20.09 4.48
N SER A 50 -6.26 19.27 5.24
CA SER A 50 -7.54 19.62 5.86
C SER A 50 -7.35 20.64 6.98
N THR A 51 -8.16 21.67 6.95
CA THR A 51 -8.26 22.68 8.03
C THR A 51 -9.46 22.47 8.93
N ASP A 52 -10.32 21.47 8.62
CA ASP A 52 -11.54 21.16 9.35
C ASP A 52 -11.22 20.73 10.79
N PRO A 53 -11.78 21.39 11.81
CA PRO A 53 -11.54 21.06 13.21
C PRO A 53 -11.97 19.63 13.59
N GLU A 54 -13.05 19.14 13.00
CA GLU A 54 -13.56 17.79 13.24
C GLU A 54 -12.56 16.76 12.70
N ILE A 55 -12.10 16.91 11.46
CA ILE A 55 -11.07 16.05 10.88
C ILE A 55 -9.80 16.07 11.73
N LYS A 56 -9.36 17.26 12.18
CA LYS A 56 -8.16 17.36 13.05
C LYS A 56 -8.32 16.63 14.38
N ARG A 57 -9.52 16.58 14.94
CA ARG A 57 -9.79 15.82 16.16
C ARG A 57 -9.55 14.32 15.93
N TYR A 58 -10.10 13.74 14.86
CA TYR A 58 -9.89 12.33 14.54
C TYR A 58 -8.45 12.02 14.15
N VAL A 59 -7.77 12.94 13.46
CA VAL A 59 -6.31 12.85 13.22
C VAL A 59 -5.56 12.69 14.54
N GLY A 60 -5.83 13.54 15.52
CA GLY A 60 -5.20 13.47 16.84
C GLY A 60 -5.45 12.13 17.56
N LEU A 61 -6.66 11.57 17.45
CA LEU A 61 -6.99 10.25 18.01
C LEU A 61 -6.18 9.15 17.32
N MET A 62 -6.10 9.16 15.99
CA MET A 62 -5.35 8.17 15.23
C MET A 62 -3.84 8.25 15.52
N GLU A 63 -3.27 9.47 15.59
CA GLU A 63 -1.85 9.66 15.94
C GLU A 63 -1.53 9.18 17.36
N GLU A 64 -2.45 9.37 18.29
CA GLU A 64 -2.29 8.85 19.65
C GLU A 64 -2.33 7.32 19.69
N LEU A 65 -3.23 6.68 18.93
CA LEU A 65 -3.28 5.22 18.78
C LEU A 65 -1.98 4.68 18.16
N GLU A 66 -1.45 5.34 17.12
CA GLU A 66 -0.16 4.98 16.53
C GLU A 66 0.99 5.08 17.54
N ARG A 67 1.01 6.16 18.32
CA ARG A 67 2.01 6.34 19.39
C ARG A 67 1.93 5.24 20.45
N LYS A 68 0.72 4.85 20.86
CA LYS A 68 0.49 3.75 21.82
C LYS A 68 0.92 2.41 21.23
N ALA A 69 0.59 2.12 19.97
CA ALA A 69 1.03 0.91 19.28
C ALA A 69 2.56 0.84 19.19
N ALA A 70 3.22 1.96 18.88
CA ALA A 70 4.68 2.02 18.84
C ALA A 70 5.32 1.76 20.21
N LEU A 71 4.78 2.35 21.29
CA LEU A 71 5.24 2.12 22.66
C LEU A 71 5.03 0.66 23.13
N ALA A 72 3.98 0.01 22.62
CA ALA A 72 3.70 -1.40 22.89
C ALA A 72 4.56 -2.36 22.02
N GLY A 73 5.42 -1.84 21.13
CA GLY A 73 6.22 -2.66 20.21
C GLY A 73 5.41 -3.29 19.08
N LEU A 74 4.21 -2.77 18.80
CA LEU A 74 3.28 -3.29 17.79
C LEU A 74 3.37 -2.52 16.46
N TRP A 75 4.26 -1.52 16.33
CA TRP A 75 4.43 -0.75 15.13
C TRP A 75 5.51 -1.35 14.22
N PHE A 76 5.31 -1.35 12.92
CA PHE A 76 6.24 -1.90 11.93
C PHE A 76 6.50 -3.40 12.05
N LEU A 77 5.47 -4.19 12.33
CA LEU A 77 5.58 -5.65 12.47
C LEU A 77 6.09 -6.33 11.18
N ASP A 78 5.68 -5.85 10.01
CA ASP A 78 6.03 -6.38 8.68
C ASP A 78 7.27 -5.73 8.06
N VAL A 79 7.75 -4.62 8.62
CA VAL A 79 8.95 -3.92 8.11
C VAL A 79 10.20 -4.74 8.42
N PRO A 80 11.12 -4.94 7.45
CA PRO A 80 12.36 -5.65 7.67
C PRO A 80 13.23 -5.02 8.77
N THR A 81 13.96 -5.86 9.51
CA THR A 81 14.85 -5.42 10.61
C THR A 81 15.91 -4.43 10.15
N ALA A 82 16.39 -4.55 8.90
CA ALA A 82 17.32 -3.60 8.28
C ALA A 82 16.77 -2.16 8.21
N TYR A 83 15.45 -2.00 8.30
CA TYR A 83 14.75 -0.71 8.26
C TYR A 83 14.05 -0.39 9.60
N GLY A 84 14.47 -1.05 10.69
CA GLY A 84 13.98 -0.76 12.03
C GLY A 84 12.66 -1.42 12.41
N GLY A 85 12.17 -2.36 11.59
CA GLY A 85 10.98 -3.15 11.91
C GLY A 85 11.27 -4.42 12.66
N THR A 86 10.22 -5.17 12.99
CA THR A 86 10.31 -6.46 13.71
C THR A 86 10.43 -7.65 12.77
N GLN A 87 9.96 -7.50 11.52
CA GLN A 87 9.97 -8.55 10.51
C GLN A 87 9.38 -9.88 11.02
N VAL A 88 8.21 -9.81 11.61
CA VAL A 88 7.54 -11.01 12.13
C VAL A 88 7.16 -11.98 11.01
N SER A 89 6.90 -13.25 11.36
CA SER A 89 6.49 -14.26 10.38
C SER A 89 5.13 -13.91 9.75
N ASN A 90 4.85 -14.48 8.57
CA ASN A 90 3.53 -14.34 7.95
C ASN A 90 2.41 -14.90 8.85
N VAL A 91 2.69 -15.95 9.60
CA VAL A 91 1.73 -16.53 10.56
C VAL A 91 1.45 -15.55 11.70
N ALA A 92 2.48 -14.92 12.24
CA ALA A 92 2.34 -13.87 13.25
C ALA A 92 1.54 -12.67 12.73
N MET A 93 1.79 -12.22 11.48
CA MET A 93 1.01 -11.16 10.83
C MET A 93 -0.45 -11.54 10.64
N ILE A 94 -0.73 -12.80 10.28
CA ILE A 94 -2.08 -13.32 10.16
C ILE A 94 -2.80 -13.22 11.51
N ALA A 95 -2.20 -13.76 12.58
CA ALA A 95 -2.77 -13.73 13.91
C ALA A 95 -2.98 -12.30 14.45
N ALA A 96 -2.02 -11.40 14.21
CA ALA A 96 -2.13 -9.99 14.59
C ALA A 96 -3.26 -9.27 13.82
N THR A 97 -3.37 -9.51 12.51
CA THR A 97 -4.41 -8.89 11.67
C THR A 97 -5.80 -9.40 12.05
N GLU A 98 -5.96 -10.70 12.33
CA GLU A 98 -7.24 -11.27 12.77
C GLU A 98 -7.73 -10.59 14.06
N GLU A 99 -6.86 -10.37 15.03
CA GLU A 99 -7.21 -9.68 16.27
C GLU A 99 -7.56 -8.20 16.01
N LEU A 100 -6.79 -7.54 15.16
CA LEU A 100 -6.98 -6.11 14.84
C LEU A 100 -8.33 -5.82 14.17
N GLU A 101 -8.75 -6.68 13.26
CA GLU A 101 -10.00 -6.52 12.50
C GLU A 101 -11.27 -6.85 13.33
N LYS A 102 -11.13 -7.20 14.60
CA LYS A 102 -12.26 -7.29 15.56
C LYS A 102 -12.76 -5.91 16.01
N SER A 103 -12.03 -4.83 15.69
CA SER A 103 -12.47 -3.46 15.92
C SER A 103 -13.00 -2.84 14.63
N ALA A 104 -14.04 -2.02 14.78
CA ALA A 104 -14.59 -1.21 13.69
C ALA A 104 -13.72 0.02 13.33
N ILE A 105 -12.69 0.33 14.13
CA ILE A 105 -11.77 1.43 13.83
C ILE A 105 -10.82 1.03 12.71
N PRO A 106 -10.69 1.80 11.63
CA PRO A 106 -9.79 1.50 10.51
C PRO A 106 -8.32 1.75 10.87
N PHE A 107 -7.83 1.02 11.87
CA PHE A 107 -6.48 1.14 12.40
C PHE A 107 -5.56 0.06 11.83
N GLU A 108 -4.30 0.38 11.62
CA GLU A 108 -3.29 -0.54 11.12
C GLU A 108 -1.98 -0.39 11.89
N LEU A 109 -1.23 -1.50 12.00
CA LEU A 109 0.03 -1.56 12.76
C LEU A 109 1.24 -1.22 11.87
N GLY A 110 1.18 -0.08 11.17
CA GLY A 110 2.24 0.42 10.29
C GLY A 110 1.75 1.43 9.27
N ASN A 111 2.66 1.94 8.45
CA ASN A 111 2.38 2.96 7.43
C ASN A 111 2.12 2.38 6.03
N HIS A 112 1.71 1.11 5.91
CA HIS A 112 1.42 0.43 4.63
C HIS A 112 2.51 0.54 3.57
N VAL A 113 3.71 0.25 3.94
CA VAL A 113 4.80 0.16 2.96
C VAL A 113 4.52 -1.00 2.02
N SER A 114 4.45 -0.71 0.72
CA SER A 114 4.37 -1.77 -0.28
C SER A 114 5.64 -2.62 -0.20
N ASN A 115 5.49 -3.94 0.00
CA ASN A 115 6.63 -4.85 0.18
C ASN A 115 7.62 -4.84 -0.99
N ILE A 116 7.19 -4.49 -2.20
CA ILE A 116 8.10 -4.39 -3.35
C ILE A 116 9.03 -3.17 -3.26
N LEU A 117 8.71 -2.15 -2.46
CA LEU A 117 9.60 -1.01 -2.25
C LEU A 117 10.91 -1.40 -1.52
N TYR A 118 10.96 -2.55 -0.86
CA TYR A 118 12.22 -3.08 -0.33
C TYR A 118 13.21 -3.51 -1.44
N SER A 119 12.79 -3.48 -2.71
CA SER A 119 13.67 -3.60 -3.88
C SER A 119 14.25 -2.27 -4.36
N CYS A 120 13.98 -1.16 -3.67
CA CYS A 120 14.62 0.13 -3.94
C CYS A 120 16.13 0.05 -3.75
N ALA A 121 16.89 0.71 -4.63
CA ALA A 121 18.33 0.77 -4.59
C ALA A 121 18.84 2.21 -4.82
N GLY A 122 20.04 2.51 -4.30
CA GLY A 122 20.65 3.84 -4.45
C GLY A 122 19.74 4.96 -3.94
N GLU A 123 19.57 6.00 -4.73
CA GLU A 123 18.75 7.18 -4.39
C GLU A 123 17.26 6.87 -4.19
N GLN A 124 16.76 5.74 -4.71
CA GLN A 124 15.37 5.34 -4.52
C GLN A 124 15.05 5.06 -3.05
N ILE A 125 16.02 4.59 -2.27
CA ILE A 125 15.86 4.30 -0.85
C ILE A 125 15.45 5.57 -0.09
N ASP A 126 16.18 6.65 -0.29
CA ASP A 126 15.92 7.93 0.39
C ASP A 126 14.72 8.66 -0.20
N LYS A 127 14.50 8.52 -1.51
CA LYS A 127 13.43 9.23 -2.21
C LYS A 127 12.04 8.61 -1.99
N TYR A 128 11.95 7.27 -1.91
CA TYR A 128 10.68 6.54 -1.89
C TYR A 128 10.51 5.65 -0.65
N LEU A 129 11.50 4.79 -0.32
CA LEU A 129 11.34 3.78 0.72
C LEU A 129 11.28 4.41 2.11
N TRP A 130 12.28 5.16 2.53
CA TRP A 130 12.30 5.78 3.86
C TRP A 130 11.12 6.71 4.11
N PRO A 131 10.72 7.58 3.17
CA PRO A 131 9.53 8.41 3.36
C PRO A 131 8.24 7.58 3.51
N CYS A 132 8.11 6.43 2.81
CA CYS A 132 6.97 5.54 3.00
C CYS A 132 7.00 4.87 4.38
N ILE A 133 8.16 4.39 4.84
CA ILE A 133 8.30 3.80 6.18
C ILE A 133 7.91 4.82 7.26
N ARG A 134 8.29 6.08 7.12
CA ARG A 134 7.96 7.15 8.07
C ARG A 134 6.54 7.71 7.91
N GLY A 135 5.77 7.26 6.93
CA GLY A 135 4.44 7.78 6.65
C GLY A 135 4.41 9.19 6.03
N GLU A 136 5.57 9.68 5.57
CA GLU A 136 5.72 11.00 4.92
C GLU A 136 5.23 10.98 3.46
N LYS A 137 5.33 9.81 2.81
CA LYS A 137 4.85 9.56 1.44
C LYS A 137 3.97 8.33 1.36
N THR A 138 3.05 8.37 0.41
CA THR A 138 2.20 7.24 0.04
C THR A 138 2.35 6.92 -1.44
N SER A 139 2.10 5.67 -1.79
CA SER A 139 2.16 5.21 -3.18
C SER A 139 0.86 4.53 -3.59
N ALA A 140 0.49 4.66 -4.85
CA ALA A 140 -0.54 3.85 -5.49
C ALA A 140 0.09 2.68 -6.27
N PHE A 141 -0.70 1.62 -6.49
CA PHE A 141 -0.25 0.42 -7.22
C PHE A 141 -0.99 0.32 -8.55
N GLY A 142 -0.28 0.56 -9.66
CA GLY A 142 -0.84 0.64 -11.00
C GLY A 142 -0.58 -0.62 -11.82
N LEU A 143 -1.43 -1.64 -11.69
CA LEU A 143 -1.33 -2.92 -12.40
C LEU A 143 -2.48 -3.14 -13.38
N SER A 144 -3.73 -3.15 -12.88
CA SER A 144 -4.94 -3.46 -13.65
C SER A 144 -5.19 -2.44 -14.77
N GLU A 145 -5.79 -2.91 -15.85
CA GLU A 145 -6.14 -2.11 -17.03
C GLU A 145 -7.58 -2.36 -17.46
N PRO A 146 -8.20 -1.53 -18.29
CA PRO A 146 -9.56 -1.76 -18.77
C PRO A 146 -9.75 -3.14 -19.41
N ALA A 147 -8.75 -3.64 -20.13
CA ALA A 147 -8.77 -4.92 -20.83
C ALA A 147 -8.02 -6.05 -20.09
N SER A 148 -7.41 -5.76 -18.92
CA SER A 148 -6.53 -6.70 -18.20
C SER A 148 -6.71 -6.54 -16.69
N GLY A 149 -7.65 -7.31 -16.11
CA GLY A 149 -7.92 -7.33 -14.67
C GLY A 149 -7.37 -8.59 -14.00
N ALA A 150 -8.12 -9.70 -14.11
CA ALA A 150 -7.77 -10.96 -13.45
C ALA A 150 -6.47 -11.61 -13.98
N ASP A 151 -6.14 -11.39 -15.24
CA ASP A 151 -4.88 -11.83 -15.84
C ASP A 151 -4.00 -10.64 -16.25
N PRO A 152 -3.07 -10.20 -15.37
CA PRO A 152 -2.18 -9.08 -15.67
C PRO A 152 -1.14 -9.41 -16.77
N SER A 153 -1.05 -10.67 -17.22
CA SER A 153 -0.22 -11.03 -18.37
C SER A 153 -0.75 -10.47 -19.70
N MET A 154 -1.99 -10.00 -19.72
CA MET A 154 -2.63 -9.36 -20.88
C MET A 154 -2.41 -7.84 -20.93
N MET A 155 -1.56 -7.30 -20.09
CA MET A 155 -1.22 -5.88 -19.99
C MET A 155 -0.88 -5.24 -21.34
N GLN A 156 -1.45 -4.07 -21.61
CA GLN A 156 -1.27 -3.29 -22.84
C GLN A 156 -0.44 -2.02 -22.63
N THR A 157 -0.34 -1.50 -21.39
CA THR A 157 0.54 -0.36 -21.09
C THR A 157 1.97 -0.69 -21.48
N THR A 158 2.58 0.15 -22.31
CA THR A 158 3.94 -0.04 -22.83
C THR A 158 4.94 0.94 -22.23
N ALA A 159 6.20 0.50 -22.13
CA ALA A 159 7.34 1.32 -21.76
C ALA A 159 8.44 1.14 -22.84
N ALA A 160 8.50 2.04 -23.79
CA ALA A 160 9.48 1.99 -24.88
C ALA A 160 10.81 2.64 -24.44
N PRO A 161 11.97 1.95 -24.57
CA PRO A 161 13.28 2.56 -24.29
C PRO A 161 13.56 3.76 -25.19
N ASP A 162 14.04 4.88 -24.60
CA ASP A 162 14.44 6.10 -25.29
C ASP A 162 15.70 6.69 -24.62
N GLY A 163 16.88 6.28 -25.04
CA GLY A 163 18.14 6.68 -24.43
C GLY A 163 18.20 6.32 -22.95
N ASP A 164 18.34 7.31 -22.08
CA ASP A 164 18.38 7.13 -20.61
C ASP A 164 16.98 7.15 -19.97
N PHE A 165 15.93 7.08 -20.79
CA PHE A 165 14.54 7.14 -20.38
C PHE A 165 13.74 5.95 -20.90
N PHE A 166 12.53 5.84 -20.40
CA PHE A 166 11.43 5.08 -21.01
C PHE A 166 10.29 6.05 -21.32
N VAL A 167 9.66 5.87 -22.47
CA VAL A 167 8.41 6.55 -22.83
C VAL A 167 7.26 5.59 -22.56
N ILE A 168 6.37 5.99 -21.65
CA ILE A 168 5.28 5.16 -21.17
C ILE A 168 3.95 5.64 -21.75
N ASN A 169 3.18 4.70 -22.33
CA ASN A 169 1.86 4.93 -22.88
C ASN A 169 0.89 3.85 -22.40
N GLY A 170 -0.31 4.27 -21.93
CA GLY A 170 -1.35 3.34 -21.50
C GLY A 170 -2.29 3.89 -20.45
N THR A 171 -3.17 3.01 -19.95
CA THR A 171 -4.21 3.35 -18.97
C THR A 171 -4.23 2.31 -17.86
N LYS A 172 -4.33 2.76 -16.61
CA LYS A 172 -4.51 1.89 -15.44
C LYS A 172 -5.87 2.14 -14.79
N MET A 173 -6.51 1.05 -14.38
CA MET A 173 -7.79 1.07 -13.70
C MET A 173 -7.62 0.59 -12.26
N PHE A 174 -8.31 1.27 -11.36
CA PHE A 174 -8.45 0.94 -9.95
C PHE A 174 -7.21 1.06 -9.05
N PRO A 175 -6.13 1.81 -9.38
CA PRO A 175 -5.14 2.17 -8.37
C PRO A 175 -5.82 2.96 -7.25
N THR A 176 -5.96 2.34 -6.09
CA THR A 176 -6.58 2.97 -4.92
C THR A 176 -5.67 4.08 -4.40
N PHE A 177 -6.26 5.22 -4.02
CA PHE A 177 -5.58 6.41 -3.49
C PHE A 177 -4.60 7.09 -4.44
N ALA A 178 -4.69 6.86 -5.75
CA ALA A 178 -3.79 7.53 -6.70
C ALA A 178 -4.04 9.03 -6.81
N ASP A 179 -5.21 9.51 -6.40
CA ASP A 179 -5.58 10.92 -6.29
C ASP A 179 -4.78 11.69 -5.23
N VAL A 180 -4.31 10.99 -4.19
CA VAL A 180 -3.56 11.58 -3.07
C VAL A 180 -2.15 10.99 -2.91
N ALA A 181 -1.76 10.04 -3.75
CA ALA A 181 -0.45 9.42 -3.70
C ALA A 181 0.65 10.37 -4.17
N ASP A 182 1.83 10.28 -3.56
CA ASP A 182 3.02 11.03 -3.95
C ASP A 182 3.68 10.44 -5.21
N PHE A 183 3.50 9.13 -5.44
CA PHE A 183 3.97 8.42 -6.64
C PHE A 183 3.16 7.15 -6.91
N VAL A 184 3.30 6.61 -8.12
CA VAL A 184 2.69 5.32 -8.50
C VAL A 184 3.77 4.28 -8.78
N GLN A 185 3.56 3.06 -8.28
CA GLN A 185 4.28 1.85 -8.66
C GLN A 185 3.61 1.30 -9.92
N LEU A 186 4.08 1.72 -11.08
CA LEU A 186 3.48 1.40 -12.36
C LEU A 186 4.11 0.15 -12.98
N PHE A 187 3.30 -0.79 -13.40
CA PHE A 187 3.72 -1.94 -14.20
C PHE A 187 3.42 -1.68 -15.68
N ALA A 188 4.45 -1.76 -16.51
CA ALA A 188 4.34 -1.60 -17.95
C ALA A 188 5.20 -2.63 -18.68
N ARG A 189 4.90 -2.90 -19.94
CA ARG A 189 5.56 -3.91 -20.75
C ARG A 189 6.55 -3.28 -21.73
N LEU A 190 7.68 -3.92 -21.94
CA LEU A 190 8.59 -3.56 -23.02
C LEU A 190 7.98 -3.93 -24.39
N PRO A 191 8.13 -3.08 -25.43
CA PRO A 191 7.67 -3.40 -26.77
C PRO A 191 8.26 -4.72 -27.29
N GLY A 192 7.46 -5.47 -28.05
CA GLY A 192 7.87 -6.75 -28.64
C GLY A 192 7.89 -7.93 -27.70
N THR A 193 7.50 -7.77 -26.43
CA THR A 193 7.36 -8.86 -25.45
C THR A 193 5.89 -9.24 -25.24
N ALA A 194 5.63 -10.42 -24.69
CA ALA A 194 4.28 -10.92 -24.44
C ALA A 194 4.17 -11.69 -23.11
N GLY A 195 2.95 -11.86 -22.62
CA GLY A 195 2.70 -12.65 -21.41
C GLY A 195 3.35 -12.03 -20.18
N ARG A 196 4.30 -12.73 -19.56
CA ARG A 196 5.03 -12.30 -18.36
C ARG A 196 6.33 -11.59 -18.68
N GLU A 197 6.79 -11.73 -19.93
CA GLU A 197 8.06 -11.18 -20.37
C GLU A 197 8.00 -9.65 -20.47
N GLY A 198 9.13 -9.01 -20.22
CA GLY A 198 9.31 -7.57 -20.38
C GLY A 198 8.50 -6.70 -19.42
N VAL A 199 7.70 -7.28 -18.52
CA VAL A 199 7.01 -6.50 -17.49
C VAL A 199 8.04 -5.86 -16.58
N THR A 200 7.96 -4.53 -16.45
CA THR A 200 8.89 -3.71 -15.66
C THR A 200 8.08 -2.85 -14.69
N CYS A 201 8.59 -2.66 -13.48
CA CYS A 201 7.98 -1.78 -12.49
C CYS A 201 8.72 -0.43 -12.47
N PHE A 202 7.96 0.66 -12.49
CA PHE A 202 8.47 2.03 -12.45
C PHE A 202 7.92 2.78 -11.25
N LEU A 203 8.74 3.62 -10.62
CA LEU A 203 8.33 4.56 -9.60
C LEU A 203 8.12 5.93 -10.25
N ILE A 204 6.88 6.33 -10.47
CA ILE A 204 6.54 7.56 -11.20
C ILE A 204 5.96 8.58 -10.24
N ASP A 205 6.66 9.69 -10.05
CA ASP A 205 6.20 10.78 -9.18
C ASP A 205 4.91 11.42 -9.71
N THR A 206 4.00 11.77 -8.81
CA THR A 206 2.83 12.58 -9.15
C THR A 206 3.28 13.92 -9.72
N GLY A 207 2.66 14.34 -10.83
CA GLY A 207 3.06 15.54 -11.56
C GLY A 207 4.13 15.32 -12.65
N THR A 208 4.61 14.08 -12.86
CA THR A 208 5.44 13.76 -14.03
C THR A 208 4.66 14.09 -15.31
N PRO A 209 5.24 14.87 -16.27
CA PRO A 209 4.58 15.17 -17.52
C PRO A 209 4.12 13.91 -18.26
N GLY A 210 2.89 13.93 -18.77
CA GLY A 210 2.27 12.77 -19.42
C GLY A 210 1.59 11.79 -18.46
N TYR A 211 1.73 11.93 -17.13
CA TYR A 211 0.96 11.18 -16.14
C TYR A 211 -0.17 12.04 -15.58
N ARG A 212 -1.38 11.51 -15.53
CA ARG A 212 -2.54 12.16 -14.91
C ARG A 212 -3.53 11.18 -14.31
N VAL A 213 -4.16 11.59 -13.23
CA VAL A 213 -5.36 10.98 -12.68
C VAL A 213 -6.55 11.54 -13.45
N VAL A 214 -7.33 10.68 -14.10
CA VAL A 214 -8.49 11.08 -14.93
C VAL A 214 -9.71 11.30 -14.06
N ARG A 215 -9.97 10.36 -13.17
CA ARG A 215 -11.12 10.38 -12.24
C ARG A 215 -10.92 9.43 -11.08
N SER A 216 -11.61 9.70 -10.00
CA SER A 216 -11.90 8.75 -8.94
C SER A 216 -13.20 8.01 -9.24
N ILE A 217 -13.28 6.74 -8.83
CA ILE A 217 -14.42 5.85 -9.08
C ILE A 217 -15.07 5.56 -7.74
N ALA A 218 -16.27 6.09 -7.52
CA ALA A 218 -17.03 5.85 -6.30
C ALA A 218 -17.32 4.36 -6.09
N THR A 219 -17.09 3.87 -4.87
CA THR A 219 -17.39 2.50 -4.45
C THR A 219 -18.29 2.47 -3.24
N ILE A 220 -18.90 1.31 -2.96
CA ILE A 220 -19.78 1.12 -1.79
C ILE A 220 -19.02 1.27 -0.46
N ALA A 221 -17.70 1.05 -0.46
CA ALA A 221 -16.86 1.08 0.74
C ALA A 221 -16.18 2.44 0.98
N GLY A 222 -16.60 3.51 0.30
CA GLY A 222 -16.00 4.85 0.46
C GLY A 222 -14.58 4.99 -0.08
N THR A 223 -13.89 3.90 -0.40
CA THR A 223 -12.60 3.96 -1.10
C THR A 223 -12.81 4.33 -2.56
N GLU A 224 -12.03 5.29 -3.06
CA GLU A 224 -12.14 5.76 -4.43
C GLU A 224 -10.90 5.36 -5.25
N PRO A 225 -10.92 4.16 -5.87
CA PRO A 225 -9.87 3.80 -6.81
C PRO A 225 -9.95 4.69 -8.05
N CYS A 226 -8.81 4.94 -8.68
CA CYS A 226 -8.68 5.92 -9.74
C CYS A 226 -8.52 5.28 -11.13
N GLU A 227 -8.74 6.08 -12.15
CA GLU A 227 -8.30 5.83 -13.51
C GLU A 227 -7.08 6.71 -13.79
N LEU A 228 -5.98 6.08 -14.23
CA LEU A 228 -4.73 6.76 -14.58
C LEU A 228 -4.45 6.64 -16.06
N VAL A 229 -3.95 7.71 -16.66
CA VAL A 229 -3.52 7.73 -18.06
C VAL A 229 -2.08 8.20 -18.14
N PHE A 230 -1.33 7.54 -19.01
CA PHE A 230 0.05 7.84 -19.37
C PHE A 230 0.10 8.10 -20.88
N GLU A 231 0.50 9.33 -21.26
CA GLU A 231 0.59 9.79 -22.66
C GLU A 231 1.98 10.39 -22.85
N ASP A 232 2.84 9.68 -23.60
CA ASP A 232 4.24 10.03 -23.79
C ASP A 232 4.97 10.37 -22.49
N CYS A 233 4.60 9.67 -21.41
CA CYS A 233 5.14 9.89 -20.08
C CYS A 233 6.61 9.43 -20.03
N ARG A 234 7.52 10.39 -19.96
CA ARG A 234 8.96 10.15 -20.04
C ARG A 234 9.55 9.97 -18.65
N VAL A 235 10.03 8.75 -18.37
CA VAL A 235 10.51 8.33 -17.06
C VAL A 235 11.99 7.90 -17.12
N PRO A 236 12.88 8.44 -16.27
CA PRO A 236 14.29 8.06 -16.25
C PRO A 236 14.49 6.58 -15.89
N LYS A 237 15.52 5.95 -16.44
CA LYS A 237 15.92 4.57 -16.08
C LYS A 237 16.19 4.39 -14.60
N SER A 238 16.64 5.41 -13.90
CA SER A 238 16.85 5.40 -12.45
C SER A 238 15.57 5.23 -11.64
N GLN A 239 14.40 5.36 -12.26
CA GLN A 239 13.09 5.12 -11.62
C GLN A 239 12.54 3.71 -11.88
N VAL A 240 13.29 2.82 -12.51
CA VAL A 240 12.95 1.38 -12.58
C VAL A 240 13.14 0.78 -11.20
N LEU A 241 12.11 0.16 -10.66
CA LEU A 241 12.19 -0.59 -9.39
C LEU A 241 12.71 -2.01 -9.67
N GLY A 242 13.81 -2.37 -9.04
CA GLY A 242 14.52 -3.62 -9.34
C GLY A 242 15.16 -3.59 -10.73
N GLU A 243 14.96 -4.64 -11.52
CA GLU A 243 15.56 -4.80 -12.84
C GLU A 243 14.52 -4.64 -13.96
N VAL A 244 14.97 -4.15 -15.11
CA VAL A 244 14.18 -4.08 -16.34
C VAL A 244 13.76 -5.50 -16.75
N GLY A 245 12.47 -5.69 -17.01
CA GLY A 245 11.89 -6.99 -17.36
C GLY A 245 11.56 -7.91 -16.18
N ASN A 246 11.94 -7.57 -14.95
CA ASN A 246 11.68 -8.38 -13.76
C ASN A 246 10.46 -7.92 -12.92
N GLY A 247 9.66 -7.01 -13.43
CA GLY A 247 8.47 -6.51 -12.74
C GLY A 247 7.41 -7.58 -12.44
N TRP A 248 7.38 -8.66 -13.22
CA TRP A 248 6.47 -9.78 -12.94
C TRP A 248 6.75 -10.43 -11.57
N ALA A 249 8.01 -10.65 -11.21
CA ALA A 249 8.38 -11.19 -9.90
C ALA A 249 7.96 -10.26 -8.77
N LEU A 250 8.17 -8.94 -8.91
CA LEU A 250 7.72 -7.93 -7.95
C LEU A 250 6.19 -7.95 -7.79
N ASN A 251 5.45 -8.01 -8.91
CA ASN A 251 4.00 -8.13 -8.87
C ASN A 251 3.54 -9.38 -8.10
N GLN A 252 4.16 -10.55 -8.33
CA GLN A 252 3.80 -11.78 -7.63
C GLN A 252 4.12 -11.70 -6.13
N ALA A 253 5.22 -11.08 -5.75
CA ALA A 253 5.57 -10.85 -4.35
C ALA A 253 4.52 -9.98 -3.64
N TRP A 254 4.06 -8.91 -4.29
CA TRP A 254 3.00 -8.04 -3.77
C TRP A 254 1.67 -8.77 -3.66
N LEU A 255 1.21 -9.42 -4.73
CA LEU A 255 -0.05 -10.17 -4.75
C LEU A 255 -0.08 -11.30 -3.74
N GLY A 256 1.05 -11.99 -3.53
CA GLY A 256 1.17 -13.05 -2.54
C GLY A 256 0.83 -12.56 -1.14
N ALA A 257 1.45 -11.47 -0.69
CA ALA A 257 1.20 -10.86 0.60
C ALA A 257 -0.26 -10.37 0.74
N ARG A 258 -0.78 -9.70 -0.30
CA ARG A 258 -2.14 -9.12 -0.27
C ARG A 258 -3.25 -10.17 -0.21
N ARG A 259 -3.09 -11.31 -0.87
CA ARG A 259 -4.08 -12.41 -0.81
C ARG A 259 -4.30 -12.90 0.61
N PHE A 260 -3.23 -13.08 1.38
CA PHE A 260 -3.33 -13.45 2.79
C PHE A 260 -4.01 -12.35 3.62
N GLN A 261 -3.59 -11.12 3.47
CA GLN A 261 -4.16 -10.00 4.23
C GLN A 261 -5.66 -9.86 3.99
N VAL A 262 -6.12 -9.88 2.75
CA VAL A 262 -7.56 -9.75 2.42
C VAL A 262 -8.37 -10.90 3.02
N GLY A 263 -7.87 -12.13 2.95
CA GLY A 263 -8.55 -13.29 3.53
C GLY A 263 -8.70 -13.21 5.05
N ILE A 264 -7.63 -12.79 5.74
CA ILE A 264 -7.64 -12.66 7.20
C ILE A 264 -8.48 -11.48 7.67
N ARG A 265 -8.44 -10.34 6.98
CA ARG A 265 -9.31 -9.20 7.30
C ARG A 265 -10.78 -9.60 7.26
N ALA A 266 -11.20 -10.29 6.19
CA ALA A 266 -12.56 -10.79 6.08
C ALA A 266 -12.94 -11.77 7.21
N HIS A 267 -11.99 -12.58 7.68
CA HIS A 267 -12.20 -13.51 8.79
C HIS A 267 -12.30 -12.78 10.14
N GLY A 268 -11.41 -11.82 10.42
CA GLY A 268 -11.41 -11.06 11.68
C GLY A 268 -12.70 -10.24 11.89
N MET A 269 -13.30 -9.73 10.78
CA MET A 269 -14.58 -9.01 10.80
C MET A 269 -15.81 -9.92 10.98
N SER A 270 -15.68 -11.24 10.89
CA SER A 270 -16.78 -12.21 10.95
C SER A 270 -17.01 -12.72 12.38
#